data_7f262c476f3c31a31406fc17dcab77cb
#
_entry.id   7f262c476f3c31a31406fc17dcab77cb
#
_cell.length_a   1.000
_cell.length_b   1.000
_cell.length_c   1.000
_cell.angle_alpha   90.00
_cell.angle_beta   90.00
_cell.angle_gamma   90.00
#
_symmetry.space_group_name_H-M   'P 1'
#
loop_
_entity.id
_entity.type
_entity.pdbx_description
1 polymer ?
#
loop_
_entity_poly.entity_id
_entity_poly.type
_entity_poly.pdbx_seq_one_letter_code
_entity_poly.pdbx_strand_id
1 'polypeptide(L)'
;TIPTAISFDTSADENACANVYIHDDIDCSEAMSAYIYYSAAATSGDVTFDIDYVSKASGEDVGTTVTDVAGTATTTNGTADVLEISSAYSIAADACANGDVLFLNVRRDVSAADDMSGDADMYGVRIDYTTRPSVKE
;
A
#
# COMPACT_ATOMS: atom_id res chain seq x y z
N THR A 1 -12.78 21.75 -1.41
CA THR A 1 -13.10 20.44 -0.80
C THR A 1 -11.77 19.76 -0.50
N ILE A 2 -11.50 19.47 0.76
CA ILE A 2 -10.32 18.71 1.17
C ILE A 2 -10.55 17.25 0.73
N PRO A 3 -9.55 16.56 0.13
CA PRO A 3 -9.68 15.15 -0.18
C PRO A 3 -10.05 14.34 1.06
N THR A 4 -10.89 13.33 0.91
CA THR A 4 -11.18 12.41 2.01
C THR A 4 -9.97 11.52 2.22
N ALA A 5 -9.41 11.54 3.42
CA ALA A 5 -8.31 10.69 3.84
C ALA A 5 -8.78 9.68 4.88
N ILE A 6 -8.01 8.60 5.05
CA ILE A 6 -8.10 7.71 6.19
C ILE A 6 -6.98 8.10 7.13
N SER A 7 -7.32 8.53 8.34
CA SER A 7 -6.35 8.98 9.34
C SER A 7 -5.91 7.80 10.20
N PHE A 8 -4.60 7.63 10.33
CA PHE A 8 -3.97 6.62 11.19
C PHE A 8 -3.34 7.33 12.38
N ASP A 9 -3.76 7.00 13.60
CA ASP A 9 -3.22 7.62 14.81
C ASP A 9 -1.84 7.06 15.21
N THR A 10 -1.24 7.68 16.24
CA THR A 10 0.10 7.33 16.74
C THR A 10 0.09 6.30 17.85
N SER A 11 -1.07 5.85 18.32
CA SER A 11 -1.19 5.10 19.58
C SER A 11 -1.45 3.62 19.39
N ALA A 12 -1.88 3.22 18.20
CA ALA A 12 -2.20 1.84 17.86
C ALA A 12 -1.99 1.57 16.38
N ASP A 13 -1.68 0.32 16.04
CA ASP A 13 -1.67 -0.12 14.65
C ASP A 13 -3.10 -0.07 14.11
N GLU A 14 -3.32 0.80 13.15
CA GLU A 14 -4.57 0.92 12.43
C GLU A 14 -4.37 0.47 11.00
N ASN A 15 -5.43 -0.01 10.36
CA ASN A 15 -5.34 -0.53 9.00
C ASN A 15 -6.49 -0.05 8.12
N ALA A 16 -6.21 -0.01 6.82
CA ALA A 16 -7.16 0.27 5.77
C ALA A 16 -7.00 -0.70 4.62
N CYS A 17 -8.10 -1.19 4.08
CA CYS A 17 -8.10 -2.14 2.98
C CYS A 17 -8.38 -1.45 1.64
N ALA A 18 -7.67 -1.91 0.62
CA ALA A 18 -7.94 -1.58 -0.78
C ALA A 18 -7.98 -2.86 -1.61
N ASN A 19 -8.82 -2.87 -2.64
CA ASN A 19 -8.95 -4.01 -3.54
C ASN A 19 -8.61 -3.57 -4.96
N VAL A 20 -7.78 -4.35 -5.64
CA VAL A 20 -7.36 -4.11 -7.02
C VAL A 20 -7.78 -5.30 -7.87
N TYR A 21 -8.59 -5.07 -8.90
CA TYR A 21 -8.93 -6.10 -9.88
C TYR A 21 -7.78 -6.30 -10.87
N ILE A 22 -7.33 -7.54 -11.03
CA ILE A 22 -6.21 -7.90 -11.91
C ILE A 22 -6.73 -8.13 -13.33
N HIS A 23 -6.49 -7.14 -14.19
CA HIS A 23 -6.86 -7.19 -15.60
C HIS A 23 -5.98 -8.14 -16.42
N ASP A 24 -6.48 -8.59 -17.59
CA ASP A 24 -5.79 -9.52 -18.46
C ASP A 24 -4.50 -8.97 -19.09
N ASP A 25 -4.33 -7.66 -19.11
CA ASP A 25 -3.12 -7.00 -19.62
C ASP A 25 -2.00 -6.88 -18.56
N ILE A 26 -2.27 -7.19 -17.29
CA ILE A 26 -1.25 -7.20 -16.25
C ILE A 26 -0.38 -8.45 -16.37
N ASP A 27 0.93 -8.27 -16.38
CA ASP A 27 1.89 -9.37 -16.37
C ASP A 27 2.22 -9.78 -14.93
N CYS A 28 1.48 -10.78 -14.41
CA CYS A 28 1.69 -11.30 -13.07
C CYS A 28 3.02 -12.07 -12.90
N SER A 29 3.71 -12.44 -13.98
CA SER A 29 5.04 -13.05 -13.89
C SER A 29 6.13 -12.06 -13.49
N GLU A 30 5.81 -10.77 -13.51
CA GLU A 30 6.69 -9.69 -13.06
C GLU A 30 6.22 -9.16 -11.71
N ALA A 31 7.16 -8.68 -10.88
CA ALA A 31 6.82 -8.04 -9.63
C ALA A 31 6.13 -6.70 -9.86
N MET A 32 5.18 -6.38 -8.98
CA MET A 32 4.54 -5.06 -8.93
C MET A 32 5.09 -4.23 -7.78
N SER A 33 4.89 -2.92 -7.83
CA SER A 33 5.26 -2.01 -6.76
C SER A 33 4.04 -1.22 -6.28
N ALA A 34 3.83 -1.21 -4.96
CA ALA A 34 2.80 -0.39 -4.33
C ALA A 34 3.44 0.85 -3.69
N TYR A 35 2.72 1.97 -3.74
CA TYR A 35 3.12 3.24 -3.12
C TYR A 35 1.94 3.83 -2.38
N ILE A 36 2.17 4.31 -1.17
CA ILE A 36 1.16 4.96 -0.34
C ILE A 36 1.28 6.46 -0.51
N TYR A 37 0.16 7.13 -0.79
CA TYR A 37 0.04 8.58 -0.81
C TYR A 37 -0.52 9.04 0.52
N TYR A 38 0.21 9.88 1.23
CA TYR A 38 -0.16 10.35 2.55
C TYR A 38 0.27 11.80 2.79
N SER A 39 -0.23 12.40 3.84
CA SER A 39 0.30 13.63 4.44
C SER A 39 0.31 13.51 5.96
N ALA A 40 1.00 14.41 6.61
CA ALA A 40 1.02 14.52 8.06
C ALA A 40 0.98 15.97 8.50
N ALA A 41 0.29 16.26 9.61
CA ALA A 41 0.34 17.56 10.26
C ALA A 41 1.67 17.77 11.00
N ALA A 42 2.37 16.69 11.36
CA ALA A 42 3.70 16.73 11.95
C ALA A 42 4.74 17.19 10.92
N THR A 43 5.74 17.94 11.37
CA THR A 43 6.83 18.46 10.54
C THR A 43 8.18 17.81 10.87
N SER A 44 8.17 16.76 11.66
CA SER A 44 9.35 15.99 12.06
C SER A 44 8.97 14.59 12.50
N GLY A 45 9.94 13.70 12.57
CA GLY A 45 9.76 12.29 12.90
C GLY A 45 9.60 11.43 11.65
N ASP A 46 9.60 10.13 11.85
CA ASP A 46 9.47 9.14 10.81
C ASP A 46 8.12 8.42 10.93
N VAL A 47 7.46 8.17 9.81
CA VAL A 47 6.27 7.33 9.71
C VAL A 47 6.64 6.01 9.04
N THR A 48 6.07 4.91 9.55
CA THR A 48 6.26 3.57 8.99
C THR A 48 4.91 2.98 8.60
N PHE A 49 4.79 2.56 7.35
CA PHE A 49 3.64 1.79 6.88
C PHE A 49 4.10 0.38 6.49
N ASP A 50 3.24 -0.60 6.74
CA ASP A 50 3.35 -1.96 6.23
C ASP A 50 2.23 -2.22 5.22
N ILE A 51 2.47 -3.14 4.29
CA ILE A 51 1.44 -3.63 3.37
C ILE A 51 1.36 -5.15 3.49
N ASP A 52 0.17 -5.65 3.85
CA ASP A 52 -0.17 -7.05 3.67
C ASP A 52 -0.92 -7.22 2.35
N TYR A 53 -0.66 -8.30 1.63
CA TYR A 53 -1.42 -8.57 0.41
C TYR A 53 -1.73 -10.06 0.22
N VAL A 54 -2.80 -10.32 -0.53
CA VAL A 54 -3.16 -11.65 -1.04
C VAL A 54 -4.00 -11.50 -2.31
N SER A 55 -3.76 -12.33 -3.31
CA SER A 55 -4.58 -12.42 -4.51
C SER A 55 -5.50 -13.65 -4.43
N LYS A 56 -6.76 -13.51 -4.86
CA LYS A 56 -7.78 -14.56 -4.80
C LYS A 56 -8.63 -14.58 -6.05
N ALA A 57 -8.81 -15.77 -6.58
CA ALA A 57 -9.79 -16.06 -7.63
C ALA A 57 -11.19 -16.24 -7.05
N SER A 58 -12.20 -16.24 -7.93
CA SER A 58 -13.57 -16.59 -7.54
C SER A 58 -13.63 -18.03 -7.02
N GLY A 59 -14.22 -18.20 -5.83
CA GLY A 59 -14.38 -19.50 -5.17
C GLY A 59 -13.27 -19.87 -4.19
N GLU A 60 -12.22 -19.04 -4.06
CA GLU A 60 -11.17 -19.25 -3.06
C GLU A 60 -11.51 -18.61 -1.71
N ASP A 61 -10.95 -19.19 -0.64
CA ASP A 61 -11.11 -18.69 0.72
C ASP A 61 -10.28 -17.39 0.89
N VAL A 62 -10.97 -16.29 1.23
CA VAL A 62 -10.37 -14.98 1.49
C VAL A 62 -9.81 -14.83 2.91
N GLY A 63 -10.14 -15.75 3.82
CA GLY A 63 -9.66 -15.76 5.21
C GLY A 63 -8.31 -16.43 5.42
N THR A 64 -7.47 -16.51 4.37
CA THR A 64 -6.18 -17.20 4.40
C THR A 64 -5.03 -16.27 4.78
N THR A 65 -3.84 -16.86 4.97
CA THR A 65 -2.60 -16.14 5.26
C THR A 65 -2.29 -15.11 4.16
N VAL A 66 -2.00 -13.90 4.58
CA VAL A 66 -1.52 -12.81 3.71
C VAL A 66 0.02 -12.81 3.67
N THR A 67 0.58 -12.18 2.65
CA THR A 67 2.01 -11.86 2.60
C THR A 67 2.22 -10.48 3.19
N ASP A 68 3.02 -10.41 4.24
CA ASP A 68 3.41 -9.16 4.91
C ASP A 68 4.66 -8.57 4.21
N VAL A 69 4.60 -7.29 3.90
CA VAL A 69 5.72 -6.50 3.38
C VAL A 69 5.96 -5.35 4.33
N ALA A 70 6.91 -5.55 5.24
CA ALA A 70 7.31 -4.53 6.19
C ALA A 70 7.85 -3.28 5.48
N GLY A 71 7.44 -2.13 5.96
CA GLY A 71 7.85 -0.84 5.44
C GLY A 71 9.22 -0.41 5.93
N THR A 72 9.70 0.64 5.29
CA THR A 72 10.86 1.39 5.76
C THR A 72 10.37 2.74 6.29
N ALA A 73 10.85 3.13 7.46
CA ALA A 73 10.56 4.43 8.04
C ALA A 73 10.88 5.54 7.04
N THR A 74 9.94 6.46 6.85
CA THR A 74 10.07 7.59 5.94
C THR A 74 9.98 8.88 6.77
N THR A 75 11.01 9.71 6.68
CA THR A 75 11.03 11.00 7.37
C THR A 75 9.96 11.92 6.79
N THR A 76 9.14 12.50 7.67
CA THR A 76 8.07 13.42 7.27
C THR A 76 8.62 14.69 6.65
N ASN A 77 7.82 15.31 5.78
CA ASN A 77 8.14 16.61 5.21
C ASN A 77 8.24 17.67 6.31
N GLY A 78 9.24 18.54 6.22
CA GLY A 78 9.40 19.67 7.14
C GLY A 78 8.29 20.73 7.07
N THR A 79 7.28 20.52 6.21
CA THR A 79 6.10 21.37 6.04
C THR A 79 4.85 20.52 6.27
N ALA A 80 3.96 20.97 7.16
CA ALA A 80 2.71 20.29 7.46
C ALA A 80 1.79 20.17 6.24
N ASP A 81 1.01 19.08 6.20
CA ASP A 81 -0.06 18.81 5.22
C ASP A 81 0.41 18.76 3.76
N VAL A 82 1.70 18.52 3.53
CA VAL A 82 2.24 18.29 2.18
C VAL A 82 1.99 16.84 1.79
N LEU A 83 1.49 16.62 0.56
CA LEU A 83 1.32 15.28 0.01
C LEU A 83 2.67 14.62 -0.22
N GLU A 84 2.84 13.44 0.35
CA GLU A 84 4.04 12.61 0.25
C GLU A 84 3.73 11.26 -0.36
N ILE A 85 4.77 10.58 -0.83
CA ILE A 85 4.70 9.24 -1.41
C ILE A 85 5.71 8.38 -0.66
N SER A 86 5.27 7.23 -0.17
CA SER A 86 6.15 6.26 0.51
C SER A 86 7.22 5.68 -0.42
N SER A 87 8.19 5.00 0.15
CA SER A 87 9.04 4.06 -0.59
C SER A 87 8.19 2.98 -1.26
N ALA A 88 8.76 2.28 -2.25
CA ALA A 88 8.08 1.19 -2.94
C ALA A 88 7.96 -0.05 -2.04
N TYR A 89 6.78 -0.66 -2.02
CA TYR A 89 6.52 -1.98 -1.45
C TYR A 89 6.46 -3.00 -2.58
N SER A 90 7.25 -4.06 -2.50
CA SER A 90 7.29 -5.09 -3.53
C SER A 90 6.17 -6.11 -3.34
N ILE A 91 5.33 -6.25 -4.35
CA ILE A 91 4.41 -7.38 -4.51
C ILE A 91 5.13 -8.37 -5.41
N ALA A 92 5.39 -9.58 -4.92
CA ALA A 92 6.25 -10.54 -5.58
C ALA A 92 5.71 -10.94 -6.97
N ALA A 93 6.62 -11.33 -7.86
CA ALA A 93 6.26 -12.02 -9.10
C ALA A 93 5.44 -13.29 -8.79
N ASP A 94 4.53 -13.64 -9.68
CA ASP A 94 3.60 -14.77 -9.55
C ASP A 94 2.64 -14.70 -8.33
N ALA A 95 2.53 -13.53 -7.69
CA ALA A 95 1.63 -13.32 -6.56
C ALA A 95 0.17 -13.03 -6.97
N CYS A 96 -0.13 -12.98 -8.25
CA CYS A 96 -1.48 -12.79 -8.79
C CYS A 96 -1.73 -13.65 -10.02
N ALA A 97 -2.99 -13.75 -10.43
CA ALA A 97 -3.38 -14.26 -11.73
C ALA A 97 -4.45 -13.35 -12.35
N ASN A 98 -4.57 -13.38 -13.67
CA ASN A 98 -5.59 -12.57 -14.37
C ASN A 98 -7.00 -12.98 -13.93
N GLY A 99 -7.84 -12.01 -13.66
CA GLY A 99 -9.18 -12.23 -13.16
C GLY A 99 -9.29 -12.31 -11.63
N ASP A 100 -8.16 -12.30 -10.92
CA ASP A 100 -8.13 -12.26 -9.46
C ASP A 100 -8.50 -10.88 -8.92
N VAL A 101 -8.77 -10.85 -7.62
CA VAL A 101 -8.76 -9.62 -6.81
C VAL A 101 -7.55 -9.65 -5.91
N LEU A 102 -6.69 -8.66 -6.05
CA LEU A 102 -5.59 -8.39 -5.13
C LEU A 102 -6.14 -7.56 -3.96
N PHE A 103 -6.16 -8.18 -2.78
CA PHE A 103 -6.51 -7.52 -1.52
C PHE A 103 -5.24 -6.93 -0.92
N LEU A 104 -5.30 -5.66 -0.57
CA LEU A 104 -4.24 -4.92 0.09
C LEU A 104 -4.75 -4.43 1.44
N ASN A 105 -3.94 -4.63 2.47
CA ASN A 105 -4.16 -4.05 3.78
C ASN A 105 -2.97 -3.14 4.11
N VAL A 106 -3.21 -1.84 4.19
CA VAL A 106 -2.20 -0.85 4.60
C VAL A 106 -2.34 -0.63 6.09
N ARG A 107 -1.25 -0.74 6.80
CA ARG A 107 -1.19 -0.54 8.25
C ARG A 107 -0.11 0.50 8.56
N ARG A 108 -0.40 1.44 9.47
CA ARG A 108 0.66 2.21 10.15
C ARG A 108 1.24 1.33 11.25
N ASP A 109 2.52 1.04 11.17
CA ASP A 109 3.25 0.31 12.20
C ASP A 109 3.85 1.33 13.20
N VAL A 110 3.18 1.51 14.33
CA VAL A 110 3.60 2.44 15.40
C VAL A 110 4.71 1.87 16.29
N SER A 111 5.53 0.96 15.75
CA SER A 111 6.71 0.40 16.42
C SER A 111 7.82 1.45 16.63
N ALA A 112 8.97 0.99 17.15
CA ALA A 112 10.10 1.86 17.47
C ALA A 112 10.71 2.65 16.28
N ALA A 113 10.38 2.28 15.04
CA ALA A 113 10.84 2.99 13.84
C ALA A 113 9.90 4.15 13.43
N ASP A 114 8.66 4.15 13.94
CA ASP A 114 7.69 5.23 13.75
C ASP A 114 7.74 6.13 14.99
N ASP A 115 8.30 7.32 14.87
CA ASP A 115 8.39 8.30 15.94
C ASP A 115 7.70 9.64 15.61
N MET A 116 6.95 9.67 14.51
CA MET A 116 6.17 10.83 14.12
C MET A 116 5.03 11.07 15.12
N SER A 117 5.02 12.26 15.74
CA SER A 117 3.95 12.70 16.63
C SER A 117 2.78 13.25 15.83
N GLY A 118 1.67 12.56 15.81
CA GLY A 118 0.45 12.98 15.11
C GLY A 118 0.00 11.96 14.07
N ASP A 119 -1.18 12.21 13.54
CA ASP A 119 -1.81 11.29 12.59
C ASP A 119 -1.15 11.35 11.22
N ALA A 120 -1.17 10.22 10.53
CA ALA A 120 -0.84 10.12 9.11
C ALA A 120 -2.13 9.95 8.31
N ASP A 121 -2.40 10.87 7.41
CA ASP A 121 -3.59 10.89 6.57
C ASP A 121 -3.30 10.22 5.23
N MET A 122 -3.81 9.00 5.00
CA MET A 122 -3.65 8.27 3.75
C MET A 122 -4.75 8.65 2.76
N TYR A 123 -4.35 8.93 1.51
CA TYR A 123 -5.24 9.27 0.40
C TYR A 123 -5.47 8.13 -0.58
N GLY A 124 -4.56 7.18 -0.64
CA GLY A 124 -4.69 6.02 -1.51
C GLY A 124 -3.40 5.27 -1.74
N VAL A 125 -3.50 4.21 -2.52
CA VAL A 125 -2.38 3.36 -2.94
C VAL A 125 -2.30 3.37 -4.46
N ARG A 126 -1.09 3.57 -5.00
CA ARG A 126 -0.79 3.38 -6.42
C ARG A 126 -0.09 2.05 -6.60
N ILE A 127 -0.50 1.28 -7.61
CA ILE A 127 0.18 0.06 -8.04
C ILE A 127 0.81 0.30 -9.41
N ASP A 128 2.11 0.13 -9.49
CA ASP A 128 2.87 0.11 -10.74
C ASP A 128 3.11 -1.34 -11.15
N TYR A 129 2.79 -1.69 -12.38
CA TYR A 129 2.87 -3.05 -12.91
C TYR A 129 3.39 -3.07 -14.35
N THR A 130 3.87 -4.22 -14.78
CA THR A 130 4.26 -4.47 -16.17
C THR A 130 3.04 -4.95 -16.95
N THR A 131 2.88 -4.46 -18.17
CA THR A 131 1.84 -4.96 -19.08
C THR A 131 2.38 -6.09 -19.96
N ARG A 132 1.53 -7.06 -20.26
CA ARG A 132 1.85 -8.09 -21.24
C ARG A 132 2.02 -7.47 -22.62
N PRO A 133 3.00 -7.91 -23.43
CA PRO A 133 3.07 -7.50 -24.82
C PRO A 133 1.77 -7.87 -25.55
N SER A 134 1.14 -6.92 -26.22
CA SER A 134 0.01 -7.25 -27.10
C SER A 134 0.49 -8.16 -28.21
N VAL A 135 -0.05 -9.37 -28.29
CA VAL A 135 0.16 -10.25 -29.45
C VAL A 135 -0.57 -9.59 -30.62
N LYS A 136 0.19 -8.96 -31.53
CA LYS A 136 -0.38 -8.57 -32.81
C LYS A 136 -0.61 -9.86 -33.61
N GLU A 137 -1.88 -10.21 -33.77
CA GLU A 137 -2.26 -11.22 -34.78
C GLU A 137 -1.91 -10.74 -36.19
#